data_6a71a2d668d05643797c03ec70982760
#
_entry.id   6a71a2d668d05643797c03ec70982760
#
_cell.length_a   1.000
_cell.length_b   1.000
_cell.length_c   1.000
_cell.angle_alpha   90.00
_cell.angle_beta   90.00
_cell.angle_gamma   90.00
#
_symmetry.space_group_name_H-M   'P 1'
#
loop_
_entity.id
_entity.type
_entity.pdbx_description
1 polymer ?
#
loop_
_entity_poly.entity_id
_entity_poly.type
_entity_poly.pdbx_seq_one_letter_code
_entity_poly.pdbx_strand_id
1 'polypeptide(L)'
;MSNNDILRTLRYTFHYHDHKMKEIFGLGGKEISFEEVALWLKKEEDADFVKLYDKDLAHFLDGLIVANRGKKEGAAPVVEKTLNNNGILRKLKIALNLQEEGMLEIFALRGFRLSKHELSAFFRNPSQAQYRECKDQVLRNFLMGLQEKYRGKEI
;
A
#
# COMPACT_ATOMS: atom_id res chain seq x y z
N MET A 1 10.35 -8.20 0.15
CA MET A 1 10.06 -6.76 0.05
C MET A 1 9.65 -6.25 1.42
N SER A 2 10.34 -5.25 1.94
CA SER A 2 10.08 -4.72 3.27
C SER A 2 8.95 -3.70 3.27
N ASN A 3 8.40 -3.43 4.46
CA ASN A 3 7.41 -2.35 4.62
C ASN A 3 8.01 -0.99 4.24
N ASN A 4 9.31 -0.81 4.50
CA ASN A 4 10.02 0.41 4.11
C ASN A 4 10.06 0.57 2.59
N ASP A 5 10.27 -0.53 1.86
CA ASP A 5 10.25 -0.52 0.38
C ASP A 5 8.87 -0.12 -0.14
N ILE A 6 7.82 -0.64 0.48
CA ILE A 6 6.44 -0.31 0.11
C ILE A 6 6.18 1.17 0.33
N LEU A 7 6.56 1.70 1.49
CA LEU A 7 6.37 3.11 1.82
C LEU A 7 7.11 4.02 0.83
N ARG A 8 8.39 3.70 0.54
CA ARG A 8 9.18 4.48 -0.44
C ARG A 8 8.54 4.45 -1.82
N THR A 9 8.06 3.28 -2.25
CA THR A 9 7.43 3.12 -3.56
C THR A 9 6.16 3.97 -3.67
N LEU A 10 5.33 3.96 -2.64
CA LEU A 10 4.09 4.75 -2.62
C LEU A 10 4.39 6.25 -2.60
N ARG A 11 5.35 6.67 -1.79
CA ARG A 11 5.77 8.07 -1.77
C ARG A 11 6.24 8.53 -3.15
N TYR A 12 7.08 7.75 -3.79
CA TYR A 12 7.60 8.06 -5.11
C TYR A 12 6.47 8.08 -6.16
N THR A 13 5.63 7.05 -6.14
CA THR A 13 4.55 6.88 -7.12
C THR A 13 3.61 8.10 -7.14
N PHE A 14 3.27 8.62 -5.97
CA PHE A 14 2.29 9.71 -5.84
C PHE A 14 2.92 11.09 -5.61
N HIS A 15 4.23 11.21 -5.67
CA HIS A 15 4.95 12.47 -5.43
C HIS A 15 4.65 13.10 -4.06
N TYR A 16 4.53 12.27 -3.03
CA TYR A 16 4.24 12.80 -1.70
C TYR A 16 5.46 13.44 -1.06
N HIS A 17 5.39 14.74 -0.76
CA HIS A 17 6.39 15.45 0.02
C HIS A 17 6.22 15.10 1.51
N ASP A 18 7.21 15.49 2.32
CA ASP A 18 7.22 15.14 3.75
C ASP A 18 5.96 15.60 4.49
N HIS A 19 5.44 16.78 4.20
CA HIS A 19 4.19 17.27 4.77
C HIS A 19 3.02 16.35 4.47
N LYS A 20 2.92 15.90 3.22
CA LYS A 20 1.85 14.99 2.81
C LYS A 20 1.99 13.63 3.47
N MET A 21 3.21 13.13 3.59
CA MET A 21 3.48 11.87 4.30
C MET A 21 3.01 11.96 5.75
N LYS A 22 3.40 13.03 6.44
CA LYS A 22 3.01 13.27 7.82
C LYS A 22 1.50 13.40 7.97
N GLU A 23 0.84 14.14 7.07
CA GLU A 23 -0.61 14.29 7.03
C GLU A 23 -1.31 12.93 6.89
N ILE A 24 -0.84 12.09 5.97
CA ILE A 24 -1.44 10.77 5.73
C ILE A 24 -1.33 9.89 6.98
N PHE A 25 -0.17 9.83 7.62
CA PHE A 25 -0.03 9.09 8.89
C PHE A 25 -1.00 9.60 9.94
N GLY A 26 -1.14 10.93 10.05
CA GLY A 26 -2.07 11.55 10.99
C GLY A 26 -3.52 11.17 10.73
N LEU A 27 -3.92 11.18 9.45
CA LEU A 27 -5.27 10.75 9.04
C LEU A 27 -5.52 9.28 9.37
N GLY A 28 -4.47 8.48 9.37
CA GLY A 28 -4.52 7.07 9.77
C GLY A 28 -4.44 6.83 11.27
N GLY A 29 -4.40 7.90 12.06
CA GLY A 29 -4.42 7.80 13.52
C GLY A 29 -3.06 7.78 14.19
N LYS A 30 -1.99 8.13 13.47
CA LYS A 30 -0.65 8.17 14.09
C LYS A 30 0.04 9.50 13.79
N GLU A 31 0.27 10.30 14.82
CA GLU A 31 1.08 11.50 14.70
C GLU A 31 2.55 11.12 14.70
N ILE A 32 3.28 11.63 13.72
CA ILE A 32 4.71 11.37 13.56
C ILE A 32 5.46 12.66 13.27
N SER A 33 6.77 12.65 13.54
CA SER A 33 7.65 13.76 13.21
C SER A 33 8.20 13.59 11.79
N PHE A 34 8.72 14.68 11.23
CA PHE A 34 9.46 14.61 9.95
C PHE A 34 10.69 13.72 10.05
N GLU A 35 11.33 13.69 11.21
CA GLU A 35 12.50 12.84 11.45
C GLU A 35 12.15 11.35 11.35
N GLU A 36 11.02 10.97 11.95
CA GLU A 36 10.56 9.57 11.87
C GLU A 36 10.28 9.15 10.43
N VAL A 37 9.59 10.00 9.67
CA VAL A 37 9.33 9.73 8.25
C VAL A 37 10.65 9.57 7.48
N ALA A 38 11.59 10.48 7.69
CA ALA A 38 12.87 10.46 7.00
C ALA A 38 13.64 9.16 7.27
N LEU A 39 13.61 8.68 8.50
CA LEU A 39 14.28 7.44 8.88
C LEU A 39 13.64 6.21 8.24
N TRP A 40 12.31 6.18 8.20
CA TRP A 40 11.59 5.07 7.55
C TRP A 40 11.77 5.03 6.03
N LEU A 41 12.09 6.16 5.43
CA LEU A 41 12.32 6.24 3.97
C LEU A 41 13.74 5.87 3.56
N LYS A 42 14.64 5.68 4.50
CA LYS A 42 16.01 5.25 4.22
C LYS A 42 16.05 3.79 3.80
N LYS A 43 17.10 3.44 3.05
CA LYS A 43 17.34 2.06 2.61
C LYS A 43 18.03 1.26 3.71
N GLU A 44 17.92 -0.05 3.66
CA GLU A 44 18.50 -0.96 4.65
C GLU A 44 20.01 -0.77 4.83
N GLU A 45 20.74 -0.41 3.77
CA GLU A 45 22.18 -0.19 3.82
C GLU A 45 22.59 1.09 4.55
N ASP A 46 21.65 1.99 4.79
CA ASP A 46 21.95 3.22 5.52
C ASP A 46 22.11 2.93 7.01
N ALA A 47 23.12 3.57 7.65
CA ALA A 47 23.42 3.35 9.06
C ALA A 47 22.26 3.76 9.98
N ASP A 48 21.48 4.76 9.59
CA ASP A 48 20.34 5.27 10.36
C ASP A 48 19.01 4.64 9.97
N PHE A 49 19.01 3.57 9.17
CA PHE A 49 17.80 2.89 8.79
C PHE A 49 16.98 2.47 10.02
N VAL A 50 15.67 2.75 9.99
CA VAL A 50 14.74 2.32 11.02
C VAL A 50 13.64 1.50 10.36
N LYS A 51 13.46 0.28 10.85
CA LYS A 51 12.46 -0.65 10.31
C LYS A 51 11.04 -0.13 10.55
N LEU A 52 10.24 -0.11 9.48
CA LEU A 52 8.82 0.20 9.55
C LEU A 52 8.05 -1.09 9.86
N TYR A 53 7.35 -1.10 10.99
CA TYR A 53 6.57 -2.26 11.40
C TYR A 53 5.17 -2.25 10.76
N ASP A 54 4.53 -3.42 10.75
CA ASP A 54 3.22 -3.60 10.13
C ASP A 54 2.17 -2.61 10.62
N LYS A 55 2.14 -2.37 11.93
CA LYS A 55 1.18 -1.44 12.51
C LYS A 55 1.34 -0.03 11.95
N ASP A 56 2.57 0.42 11.79
CA ASP A 56 2.84 1.76 11.28
C ASP A 56 2.52 1.87 9.79
N LEU A 57 2.84 0.83 9.01
CA LEU A 57 2.42 0.79 7.62
C LEU A 57 0.88 0.77 7.50
N ALA A 58 0.20 0.05 8.38
CA ALA A 58 -1.27 0.03 8.41
C ALA A 58 -1.83 1.43 8.69
N HIS A 59 -1.24 2.19 9.61
CA HIS A 59 -1.63 3.58 9.84
C HIS A 59 -1.51 4.41 8.57
N PHE A 60 -0.41 4.26 7.84
CA PHE A 60 -0.21 4.98 6.58
C PHE A 60 -1.27 4.62 5.55
N LEU A 61 -1.52 3.33 5.35
CA LEU A 61 -2.49 2.86 4.36
C LEU A 61 -3.92 3.27 4.74
N ASP A 62 -4.28 3.21 6.01
CA ASP A 62 -5.58 3.69 6.49
C ASP A 62 -5.70 5.20 6.29
N GLY A 63 -4.61 5.93 6.52
CA GLY A 63 -4.55 7.36 6.24
C GLY A 63 -4.73 7.68 4.77
N LEU A 64 -4.15 6.86 3.90
CA LEU A 64 -4.31 7.00 2.46
C LEU A 64 -5.77 6.81 2.04
N ILE A 65 -6.46 5.86 2.64
CA ILE A 65 -7.89 5.65 2.43
C ILE A 65 -8.68 6.91 2.81
N VAL A 66 -8.41 7.45 4.00
CA VAL A 66 -9.09 8.67 4.49
C VAL A 66 -8.79 9.85 3.58
N ALA A 67 -7.53 10.02 3.18
CA ALA A 67 -7.11 11.14 2.32
C ALA A 67 -7.84 11.13 0.97
N ASN A 68 -8.06 9.95 0.41
CA ASN A 68 -8.64 9.81 -0.93
C ASN A 68 -10.17 9.66 -0.91
N ARG A 69 -10.73 9.06 0.14
CA ARG A 69 -12.15 8.72 0.20
C ARG A 69 -12.93 9.43 1.29
N GLY A 70 -12.25 10.17 2.15
CA GLY A 70 -12.86 10.83 3.28
C GLY A 70 -13.00 9.93 4.50
N LYS A 71 -13.26 10.55 5.63
CA LYS A 71 -13.39 9.84 6.91
C LYS A 71 -14.73 9.11 6.96
N LYS A 72 -14.67 7.83 7.32
CA LYS A 72 -15.88 7.03 7.50
C LYS A 72 -16.61 7.48 8.76
N GLU A 73 -17.93 7.70 8.66
CA GLU A 73 -18.76 7.98 9.82
C GLU A 73 -18.85 6.74 10.71
N GLY A 74 -18.77 6.95 12.02
CA GLY A 74 -18.86 5.88 12.99
C GLY A 74 -17.61 5.73 13.84
N ALA A 75 -17.44 4.55 14.45
CA ALA A 75 -16.31 4.26 15.32
C ALA A 75 -14.98 4.36 14.56
N ALA A 76 -13.94 4.82 15.25
CA ALA A 76 -12.60 4.87 14.69
C ALA A 76 -12.18 3.46 14.21
N PRO A 77 -11.55 3.34 13.02
CA PRO A 77 -11.14 2.05 12.54
C PRO A 77 -10.10 1.43 13.48
N VAL A 78 -10.23 0.14 13.71
CA VAL A 78 -9.24 -0.62 14.46
C VAL A 78 -8.05 -0.87 13.53
N VAL A 79 -6.87 -0.38 13.92
CA VAL A 79 -5.65 -0.57 13.14
C VAL A 79 -5.10 -1.97 13.41
N GLU A 80 -4.82 -2.71 12.37
CA GLU A 80 -4.25 -4.05 12.48
C GLU A 80 -2.83 -3.99 13.04
N LYS A 81 -2.52 -4.91 13.95
CA LYS A 81 -1.16 -5.05 14.50
C LYS A 81 -0.24 -5.78 13.54
N THR A 82 -0.82 -6.62 12.70
CA THR A 82 -0.09 -7.37 11.66
C THR A 82 -0.73 -7.10 10.32
N LEU A 83 0.05 -7.20 9.27
CA LEU A 83 -0.39 -6.86 7.92
C LEU A 83 0.29 -7.80 6.94
N ASN A 84 -0.50 -8.51 6.13
CA ASN A 84 0.04 -9.36 5.07
C ASN A 84 -0.16 -8.69 3.70
N ASN A 85 0.40 -9.29 2.67
CA ASN A 85 0.31 -8.75 1.31
C ASN A 85 -1.14 -8.64 0.82
N ASN A 86 -2.00 -9.59 1.19
CA ASN A 86 -3.41 -9.53 0.82
C ASN A 86 -4.09 -8.29 1.43
N GLY A 87 -3.78 -8.00 2.69
CA GLY A 87 -4.29 -6.81 3.38
C GLY A 87 -3.77 -5.51 2.76
N ILE A 88 -2.50 -5.47 2.41
CA ILE A 88 -1.90 -4.31 1.73
C ILE A 88 -2.60 -4.07 0.39
N LEU A 89 -2.74 -5.12 -0.41
CA LEU A 89 -3.39 -5.04 -1.72
C LEU A 89 -4.84 -4.55 -1.58
N ARG A 90 -5.57 -5.05 -0.59
CA ARG A 90 -6.95 -4.64 -0.32
C ARG A 90 -7.03 -3.15 0.04
N LYS A 91 -6.16 -2.69 0.95
CA LYS A 91 -6.16 -1.29 1.36
C LYS A 91 -5.83 -0.36 0.21
N LEU A 92 -4.89 -0.75 -0.65
CA LEU A 92 -4.57 0.03 -1.85
C LEU A 92 -5.73 0.06 -2.83
N LYS A 93 -6.40 -1.07 -3.04
CA LYS A 93 -7.60 -1.14 -3.88
C LYS A 93 -8.67 -0.16 -3.38
N ILE A 94 -8.91 -0.14 -2.08
CA ILE A 94 -9.89 0.76 -1.47
C ILE A 94 -9.45 2.22 -1.58
N ALA A 95 -8.22 2.51 -1.19
CA ALA A 95 -7.68 3.89 -1.20
C ALA A 95 -7.71 4.51 -2.59
N LEU A 96 -7.42 3.73 -3.62
CA LEU A 96 -7.35 4.21 -5.00
C LEU A 96 -8.68 4.05 -5.74
N ASN A 97 -9.71 3.58 -5.05
CA ASN A 97 -11.05 3.37 -5.60
C ASN A 97 -11.03 2.53 -6.88
N LEU A 98 -10.26 1.44 -6.86
CA LEU A 98 -10.09 0.59 -8.02
C LEU A 98 -11.17 -0.49 -8.10
N GLN A 99 -11.72 -0.66 -9.30
CA GLN A 99 -12.56 -1.79 -9.62
C GLN A 99 -11.70 -2.94 -10.17
N GLU A 100 -12.31 -4.08 -10.40
CA GLU A 100 -11.62 -5.27 -10.88
C GLU A 100 -10.82 -4.99 -12.17
N GLU A 101 -11.45 -4.33 -13.14
CA GLU A 101 -10.82 -3.98 -14.40
C GLU A 101 -9.59 -3.07 -14.20
N GLY A 102 -9.71 -2.09 -13.32
CA GLY A 102 -8.60 -1.18 -13.01
C GLY A 102 -7.42 -1.91 -12.37
N MET A 103 -7.70 -2.88 -11.49
CA MET A 103 -6.67 -3.72 -10.89
C MET A 103 -5.94 -4.54 -11.95
N LEU A 104 -6.71 -5.19 -12.84
CA LEU A 104 -6.15 -6.02 -13.90
C LEU A 104 -5.30 -5.20 -14.87
N GLU A 105 -5.74 -3.99 -15.20
CA GLU A 105 -4.96 -3.07 -16.05
C GLU A 105 -3.60 -2.72 -15.45
N ILE A 106 -3.58 -2.46 -14.14
CA ILE A 106 -2.33 -2.14 -13.44
C ILE A 106 -1.35 -3.31 -13.49
N PHE A 107 -1.82 -4.53 -13.24
CA PHE A 107 -1.00 -5.73 -13.36
C PHE A 107 -0.51 -5.91 -14.80
N ALA A 108 -1.37 -5.65 -15.77
CA ALA A 108 -1.03 -5.81 -17.20
C ALA A 108 0.07 -4.85 -17.65
N LEU A 109 0.20 -3.68 -17.02
CA LEU A 109 1.30 -2.75 -17.31
C LEU A 109 2.67 -3.39 -17.07
N ARG A 110 2.74 -4.37 -16.19
CA ARG A 110 3.96 -5.12 -15.91
C ARG A 110 4.02 -6.46 -16.65
N GLY A 111 3.11 -6.69 -17.58
CA GLY A 111 3.00 -7.98 -18.27
C GLY A 111 2.53 -9.11 -17.37
N PHE A 112 1.97 -8.77 -16.21
CA PHE A 112 1.47 -9.76 -15.24
C PHE A 112 -0.02 -9.99 -15.48
N ARG A 113 -0.34 -11.11 -16.10
CA ARG A 113 -1.72 -11.43 -16.48
C ARG A 113 -2.40 -12.27 -15.42
N LEU A 114 -3.54 -11.75 -14.95
CA LEU A 114 -4.41 -12.45 -14.01
C LEU A 114 -5.80 -12.55 -14.61
N SER A 115 -6.48 -13.67 -14.39
CA SER A 115 -7.91 -13.76 -14.66
C SER A 115 -8.68 -13.03 -13.54
N LYS A 116 -9.93 -12.69 -13.80
CA LYS A 116 -10.82 -12.12 -12.78
C LYS A 116 -10.94 -13.05 -11.57
N HIS A 117 -11.01 -14.35 -11.83
CA HIS A 117 -11.12 -15.36 -10.77
C HIS A 117 -9.86 -15.38 -9.89
N GLU A 118 -8.67 -15.35 -10.51
CA GLU A 118 -7.41 -15.31 -9.78
C GLU A 118 -7.28 -14.04 -8.95
N LEU A 119 -7.65 -12.90 -9.50
CA LEU A 119 -7.63 -11.63 -8.76
C LEU A 119 -8.56 -11.69 -7.57
N SER A 120 -9.80 -12.12 -7.77
CA SER A 120 -10.80 -12.16 -6.69
C SER A 120 -10.37 -13.08 -5.54
N ALA A 121 -9.59 -14.12 -5.82
CA ALA A 121 -9.12 -15.06 -4.81
C ALA A 121 -8.25 -14.39 -3.74
N PHE A 122 -7.53 -13.31 -4.09
CA PHE A 122 -6.73 -12.57 -3.12
C PHE A 122 -7.58 -11.83 -2.08
N PHE A 123 -8.85 -11.57 -2.39
CA PHE A 123 -9.75 -10.79 -1.53
C PHE A 123 -10.77 -11.65 -0.79
N ARG A 124 -10.71 -12.95 -0.94
CA ARG A 124 -11.57 -13.87 -0.22
C ARG A 124 -11.14 -14.00 1.24
N ASN A 125 -12.04 -14.52 2.07
CA ASN A 125 -11.71 -14.83 3.45
C ASN A 125 -10.67 -15.95 3.48
N PRO A 126 -9.61 -15.86 4.30
CA PRO A 126 -8.57 -16.90 4.40
C PRO A 126 -9.09 -18.29 4.73
N SER A 127 -10.29 -18.41 5.33
CA SER A 127 -10.91 -19.70 5.63
C SER A 127 -11.59 -20.35 4.42
N GLN A 128 -11.76 -19.63 3.33
CA GLN A 128 -12.42 -20.16 2.12
C GLN A 128 -11.43 -20.93 1.24
N ALA A 129 -11.92 -22.01 0.63
CA ALA A 129 -11.09 -22.89 -0.19
C ALA A 129 -10.44 -22.19 -1.39
N GLN A 130 -11.11 -21.19 -1.94
CA GLN A 130 -10.61 -20.44 -3.09
C GLN A 130 -9.70 -19.27 -2.71
N TYR A 131 -9.46 -19.04 -1.43
CA TYR A 131 -8.53 -18.00 -0.98
C TYR A 131 -7.12 -18.30 -1.51
N ARG A 132 -6.46 -17.25 -1.96
CA ARG A 132 -5.09 -17.34 -2.45
C ARG A 132 -4.23 -16.30 -1.75
N GLU A 133 -3.09 -16.75 -1.23
CA GLU A 133 -2.11 -15.85 -0.63
C GLU A 133 -1.45 -15.00 -1.71
N CYS A 134 -1.39 -13.70 -1.49
CA CYS A 134 -0.68 -12.77 -2.35
C CYS A 134 0.81 -12.83 -2.04
N LYS A 135 1.58 -13.44 -2.93
CA LYS A 135 3.03 -13.54 -2.77
C LYS A 135 3.71 -12.19 -3.05
N ASP A 136 4.93 -12.04 -2.58
CA ASP A 136 5.70 -10.81 -2.76
C ASP A 136 5.82 -10.41 -4.23
N GLN A 137 5.97 -11.38 -5.12
CA GLN A 137 6.08 -11.11 -6.55
C GLN A 137 4.80 -10.45 -7.10
N VAL A 138 3.63 -10.88 -6.63
CA VAL A 138 2.36 -10.31 -7.04
C VAL A 138 2.24 -8.87 -6.54
N LEU A 139 2.52 -8.64 -5.27
CA LEU A 139 2.45 -7.30 -4.70
C LEU A 139 3.46 -6.36 -5.37
N ARG A 140 4.67 -6.84 -5.64
CA ARG A 140 5.70 -6.06 -6.33
C ARG A 140 5.23 -5.64 -7.73
N ASN A 141 4.64 -6.56 -8.49
CA ASN A 141 4.10 -6.23 -9.81
C ASN A 141 3.00 -5.20 -9.73
N PHE A 142 2.12 -5.29 -8.72
CA PHE A 142 1.08 -4.29 -8.53
C PHE A 142 1.66 -2.91 -8.24
N LEU A 143 2.62 -2.83 -7.30
CA LEU A 143 3.26 -1.57 -6.93
C LEU A 143 4.02 -0.94 -8.11
N MET A 144 4.72 -1.75 -8.89
CA MET A 144 5.42 -1.28 -10.08
C MET A 144 4.43 -0.84 -11.17
N GLY A 145 3.31 -1.54 -11.31
CA GLY A 145 2.24 -1.13 -12.21
C GLY A 145 1.63 0.21 -11.82
N LEU A 146 1.42 0.44 -10.52
CA LEU A 146 0.97 1.74 -10.00
C LEU A 146 1.96 2.84 -10.38
N GLN A 147 3.24 2.57 -10.20
CA GLN A 147 4.29 3.53 -10.52
C GLN A 147 4.26 3.90 -12.01
N GLU A 148 4.15 2.93 -12.89
CA GLU A 148 4.03 3.18 -14.32
C GLU A 148 2.77 4.00 -14.66
N LYS A 149 1.66 3.69 -14.02
CA LYS A 149 0.40 4.39 -14.26
C LYS A 149 0.46 5.85 -13.85
N TYR A 150 1.02 6.14 -12.69
CA TYR A 150 0.97 7.49 -12.10
C TYR A 150 2.20 8.35 -12.40
N ARG A 151 3.34 7.75 -12.66
CA ARG A 151 4.56 8.48 -13.04
C ARG A 151 4.95 8.34 -14.50
N GLY A 152 4.32 7.41 -15.19
CA GLY A 152 4.70 7.07 -16.55
C GLY A 152 5.89 6.11 -16.58
N LYS A 153 6.15 5.60 -17.77
CA LYS A 153 7.27 4.69 -18.01
C LYS A 153 8.56 5.50 -18.03
N GLU A 154 9.48 5.21 -17.14
CA GLU A 154 10.81 5.83 -17.17
C GLU A 154 11.55 5.30 -18.40
N ILE A 155 12.01 6.23 -19.21
CA ILE A 155 12.78 5.94 -20.40
C ILE A 155 14.26 5.87 -20.02
#